data_a6f1925e60ab202f1a07cc3adc819c63
#
_entry.id   a6f1925e60ab202f1a07cc3adc819c63
#
_cell.length_a   1.000
_cell.length_b   1.000
_cell.length_c   1.000
_cell.angle_alpha   90.00
_cell.angle_beta   90.00
_cell.angle_gamma   90.00
#
_symmetry.space_group_name_H-M   'P 1'
#
loop_
_entity.id
_entity.type
_entity.pdbx_description
1 polymer ?
#
loop_
_entity_poly.entity_id
_entity_poly.type
_entity_poly.pdbx_seq_one_letter_code
_entity_poly.pdbx_strand_id
1 'polypeptide(L)'
;MKKKFGLLMTIILSMLFLVACGGSGDKKEGADAGANTGKDTLVIAQGADAKSLDPHASNDNPSSRIRVQIYDRLMDLDDNGVPQPMLAESWERPDDKTIIFHLRKGVKFHNGDEMKASDVKFSLERALAAPEVSHILTGINGVEVLDDYTVKVTTEKPMAAILNNLAHTTIAILSEKATTEAGEKFGQNPVGSGPYKFVSWQSGDRVTLEAFPEYWQGEAPVKNVVFRNIVEETNRTIGLETGELDIIYDIQGMDKTKLKDDERFVLIEGPQVSMTYLGFNMKKAPYDNPKVREAISYAIDQKPIIDTVFLGAGEPANSIIGPNVWGYADVEKYTQDIEKAKALLAEAGFPDGFKAKIWVNDNPVRRDTAVILQDQLKQI
;
A
#
# COMPACT_ATOMS: atom_id res chain seq x y z
N MET A 1 44.94 -61.74 4.46
CA MET A 1 46.32 -61.57 5.09
C MET A 1 46.32 -60.13 5.64
N LYS A 2 46.25 -60.01 6.96
CA LYS A 2 47.25 -59.40 7.88
C LYS A 2 47.44 -57.90 7.60
N LYS A 3 47.27 -56.89 8.48
CA LYS A 3 47.32 -56.72 9.96
C LYS A 3 46.85 -55.27 10.22
N LYS A 4 45.99 -54.92 11.14
CA LYS A 4 46.09 -54.69 12.58
C LYS A 4 46.88 -53.43 13.01
N PHE A 5 46.23 -52.67 13.91
CA PHE A 5 46.69 -51.88 15.07
C PHE A 5 47.10 -50.42 14.79
N GLY A 6 46.81 -49.46 15.62
CA GLY A 6 46.33 -49.25 17.00
C GLY A 6 46.02 -47.80 17.21
N LEU A 7 45.10 -47.44 17.95
CA LEU A 7 44.86 -47.22 19.37
C LEU A 7 45.85 -46.26 20.06
N LEU A 8 45.27 -45.26 20.68
CA LEU A 8 45.46 -44.59 21.96
C LEU A 8 45.29 -43.06 21.78
N MET A 9 44.18 -42.38 22.25
CA MET A 9 43.94 -41.97 23.63
C MET A 9 44.96 -40.95 24.17
N THR A 10 44.53 -39.69 24.31
CA THR A 10 44.88 -38.88 25.48
C THR A 10 43.78 -37.82 25.79
N ILE A 11 43.17 -37.99 26.94
CA ILE A 11 42.31 -37.06 27.71
C ILE A 11 43.22 -36.26 28.63
N ILE A 12 43.04 -34.93 28.73
CA ILE A 12 43.38 -34.04 29.86
C ILE A 12 42.51 -32.82 29.67
N LEU A 13 41.45 -32.49 30.36
CA LEU A 13 41.09 -32.16 31.75
C LEU A 13 41.92 -31.02 32.36
N SER A 14 41.25 -29.88 32.55
CA SER A 14 41.38 -28.91 33.66
C SER A 14 40.34 -27.82 33.47
N MET A 15 39.26 -27.80 34.19
CA MET A 15 38.98 -27.34 35.57
C MET A 15 39.18 -25.85 35.82
N LEU A 16 37.99 -25.22 36.00
CA LEU A 16 37.58 -24.26 37.04
C LEU A 16 38.36 -22.96 37.26
N PHE A 17 37.64 -21.84 37.15
CA PHE A 17 37.57 -20.86 38.22
C PHE A 17 36.16 -20.17 38.26
N LEU A 18 35.42 -20.50 39.27
CA LEU A 18 34.29 -19.75 39.80
C LEU A 18 34.82 -18.65 40.74
N VAL A 19 34.39 -17.43 40.52
CA VAL A 19 34.32 -16.43 41.61
C VAL A 19 32.92 -15.79 41.56
N ALA A 20 32.18 -16.10 42.61
CA ALA A 20 30.95 -15.44 42.96
C ALA A 20 31.28 -14.25 43.90
N CYS A 21 30.64 -13.11 43.69
CA CYS A 21 30.27 -12.22 44.79
C CYS A 21 29.05 -11.38 44.39
N GLY A 22 28.06 -11.46 45.23
CA GLY A 22 26.75 -10.87 45.08
C GLY A 22 26.70 -9.40 45.53
N GLY A 23 25.57 -8.77 45.21
CA GLY A 23 25.17 -7.45 45.67
C GLY A 23 23.79 -7.11 45.14
N SER A 24 22.81 -7.16 46.02
CA SER A 24 21.42 -6.76 45.77
C SER A 24 21.28 -5.29 45.40
N GLY A 25 20.37 -4.97 44.48
CA GLY A 25 19.95 -3.61 44.24
C GLY A 25 18.82 -3.59 43.21
N ASP A 26 17.57 -3.69 43.68
CA ASP A 26 16.37 -3.41 42.88
C ASP A 26 16.41 -2.02 42.26
N LYS A 27 16.39 -1.94 40.96
CA LYS A 27 15.83 -0.81 40.21
C LYS A 27 15.09 -1.35 38.98
N LYS A 28 13.77 -1.17 39.01
CA LYS A 28 12.93 -1.25 37.84
C LYS A 28 13.38 -0.16 36.86
N GLU A 29 14.03 -0.51 35.80
CA GLU A 29 14.20 0.34 34.62
C GLU A 29 13.21 -0.10 33.55
N GLY A 30 12.56 0.91 32.97
CA GLY A 30 11.54 0.74 31.97
C GLY A 30 12.05 0.02 30.71
N ALA A 31 11.17 -0.71 30.07
CA ALA A 31 11.43 -1.38 28.82
C ALA A 31 11.83 -0.33 27.75
N ASP A 32 13.11 -0.28 27.44
CA ASP A 32 13.65 0.45 26.31
C ASP A 32 13.34 -0.38 25.05
N ALA A 33 12.33 0.07 24.29
CA ALA A 33 11.96 -0.51 23.01
C ALA A 33 12.96 -0.06 21.95
N GLY A 34 14.15 -0.67 21.93
CA GLY A 34 15.23 -0.32 21.03
C GLY A 34 16.30 -1.38 20.92
N ALA A 35 15.91 -2.65 20.77
CA ALA A 35 16.88 -3.69 20.42
C ALA A 35 17.28 -3.53 18.95
N ASN A 36 18.35 -2.78 18.71
CA ASN A 36 19.11 -2.84 17.46
C ASN A 36 19.56 -4.29 17.27
N THR A 37 18.85 -5.05 16.41
CA THR A 37 19.08 -6.47 16.19
C THR A 37 20.38 -6.77 15.43
N GLY A 38 21.17 -5.74 15.07
CA GLY A 38 22.41 -5.89 14.32
C GLY A 38 22.27 -6.45 12.92
N LYS A 39 21.04 -6.54 12.39
CA LYS A 39 20.78 -7.06 11.04
C LYS A 39 20.88 -5.89 10.05
N ASP A 40 21.90 -5.94 9.19
CA ASP A 40 22.13 -4.90 8.16
C ASP A 40 21.13 -4.97 6.98
N THR A 41 20.35 -6.04 6.86
CA THR A 41 19.43 -6.26 5.75
C THR A 41 18.04 -6.66 6.25
N LEU A 42 17.02 -5.96 5.78
CA LEU A 42 15.61 -6.29 5.99
C LEU A 42 15.05 -6.98 4.75
N VAL A 43 14.50 -8.18 4.92
CA VAL A 43 13.91 -8.97 3.82
C VAL A 43 12.38 -8.95 3.95
N ILE A 44 11.73 -8.36 2.97
CA ILE A 44 10.28 -8.14 2.92
C ILE A 44 9.69 -8.99 1.79
N ALA A 45 8.62 -9.75 2.04
CA ALA A 45 7.95 -10.49 0.98
C ALA A 45 6.53 -9.97 0.70
N GLN A 46 6.19 -9.96 -0.59
CA GLN A 46 4.86 -9.62 -1.11
C GLN A 46 4.40 -10.64 -2.16
N GLY A 47 3.07 -10.72 -2.37
CA GLY A 47 2.46 -11.74 -3.22
C GLY A 47 2.53 -11.49 -4.74
N ALA A 48 3.13 -10.37 -5.17
CA ALA A 48 3.32 -10.07 -6.59
C ALA A 48 4.57 -9.22 -6.80
N ASP A 49 5.19 -9.33 -7.97
CA ASP A 49 6.31 -8.47 -8.36
C ASP A 49 5.82 -7.05 -8.67
N ALA A 50 6.72 -6.08 -8.61
CA ALA A 50 6.46 -4.74 -9.11
C ALA A 50 6.20 -4.77 -10.63
N LYS A 51 5.26 -3.96 -11.09
CA LYS A 51 5.06 -3.75 -12.52
C LYS A 51 6.05 -2.74 -13.09
N SER A 52 6.32 -1.70 -12.32
CA SER A 52 7.27 -0.65 -12.68
C SER A 52 7.73 0.08 -11.44
N LEU A 53 9.02 0.46 -11.39
CA LEU A 53 9.53 1.38 -10.38
C LEU A 53 9.43 2.85 -10.81
N ASP A 54 8.98 3.13 -12.05
CA ASP A 54 8.53 4.46 -12.45
C ASP A 54 7.15 4.75 -11.81
N PRO A 55 7.02 5.78 -10.97
CA PRO A 55 5.77 6.04 -10.25
C PRO A 55 4.61 6.45 -11.16
N HIS A 56 4.88 6.95 -12.36
CA HIS A 56 3.85 7.36 -13.30
C HIS A 56 3.43 6.25 -14.30
N ALA A 57 4.12 5.10 -14.30
CA ALA A 57 3.86 4.00 -15.25
C ALA A 57 2.93 2.90 -14.72
N SER A 58 2.58 2.94 -13.45
CA SER A 58 1.63 1.98 -12.85
C SER A 58 1.03 2.51 -11.54
N ASN A 59 -0.16 2.02 -11.21
CA ASN A 59 -0.85 2.33 -9.95
C ASN A 59 -1.28 1.02 -9.29
N ASP A 60 -0.32 0.28 -8.72
CA ASP A 60 -0.53 -0.98 -8.03
C ASP A 60 0.25 -1.04 -6.70
N ASN A 61 -0.26 -1.80 -5.73
CA ASN A 61 0.30 -1.87 -4.39
C ASN A 61 1.72 -2.46 -4.35
N PRO A 62 2.04 -3.59 -5.04
CA PRO A 62 3.39 -4.14 -5.00
C PRO A 62 4.46 -3.15 -5.46
N SER A 63 4.21 -2.42 -6.55
CA SER A 63 5.11 -1.37 -7.02
C SER A 63 5.20 -0.20 -6.03
N SER A 64 4.05 0.22 -5.46
CA SER A 64 3.98 1.35 -4.53
C SER A 64 4.76 1.12 -3.24
N ARG A 65 4.73 -0.11 -2.68
CA ARG A 65 5.49 -0.48 -1.48
C ARG A 65 7.00 -0.29 -1.64
N ILE A 66 7.52 -0.51 -2.84
CA ILE A 66 8.93 -0.30 -3.17
C ILE A 66 9.20 1.18 -3.46
N ARG A 67 8.34 1.81 -4.27
CA ARG A 67 8.52 3.20 -4.71
C ARG A 67 8.53 4.20 -3.55
N VAL A 68 7.75 3.98 -2.49
CA VAL A 68 7.76 4.86 -1.30
C VAL A 68 9.09 4.85 -0.55
N GLN A 69 9.97 3.87 -0.80
CA GLN A 69 11.33 3.85 -0.27
C GLN A 69 12.31 4.63 -1.17
N ILE A 70 11.99 4.76 -2.45
CA ILE A 70 12.88 5.37 -3.46
C ILE A 70 12.59 6.86 -3.64
N TYR A 71 11.32 7.26 -3.51
CA TYR A 71 10.87 8.61 -3.85
C TYR A 71 10.15 9.29 -2.71
N ASP A 72 10.34 10.60 -2.63
CA ASP A 72 9.52 11.50 -1.83
C ASP A 72 8.46 12.21 -2.67
N ARG A 73 7.49 12.80 -1.99
CA ARG A 73 6.35 13.55 -2.54
C ARG A 73 6.36 14.99 -2.01
N LEU A 74 5.53 15.88 -2.57
CA LEU A 74 5.37 17.21 -2.00
C LEU A 74 4.77 17.18 -0.60
N MET A 75 3.79 16.32 -0.43
CA MET A 75 3.02 16.14 0.81
C MET A 75 3.09 14.69 1.26
N ASP A 76 2.89 14.45 2.54
CA ASP A 76 2.60 13.15 3.10
C ASP A 76 1.24 13.16 3.81
N LEU A 77 0.79 12.02 4.33
CA LEU A 77 -0.42 11.91 5.15
C LEU A 77 -0.03 11.31 6.50
N ASP A 78 -0.62 11.83 7.56
CA ASP A 78 -0.57 11.16 8.85
C ASP A 78 -1.52 9.95 8.90
N ASP A 79 -1.53 9.24 10.03
CA ASP A 79 -2.36 8.04 10.25
C ASP A 79 -3.87 8.32 10.14
N ASN A 80 -4.29 9.59 10.21
CA ASN A 80 -5.67 10.02 10.06
C ASN A 80 -5.97 10.53 8.64
N GLY A 81 -5.02 10.44 7.72
CA GLY A 81 -5.15 10.93 6.35
C GLY A 81 -5.07 12.46 6.23
N VAL A 82 -4.54 13.15 7.24
CA VAL A 82 -4.36 14.60 7.21
C VAL A 82 -3.03 14.94 6.51
N PRO A 83 -3.05 15.85 5.50
CA PRO A 83 -1.85 16.24 4.80
C PRO A 83 -0.77 16.85 5.71
N GLN A 84 0.44 16.34 5.58
CA GLN A 84 1.63 16.76 6.30
C GLN A 84 2.71 17.28 5.35
N PRO A 85 3.57 18.22 5.78
CA PRO A 85 4.73 18.66 5.00
C PRO A 85 5.71 17.51 4.72
N MET A 86 6.15 17.38 3.45
CA MET A 86 7.24 16.47 3.07
C MET A 86 8.32 17.24 2.30
N LEU A 87 8.40 17.16 0.97
CA LEU A 87 9.32 18.00 0.20
C LEU A 87 8.91 19.48 0.17
N ALA A 88 7.61 19.77 0.25
CA ALA A 88 7.13 21.10 0.61
C ALA A 88 7.22 21.27 2.12
N GLU A 89 8.01 22.22 2.62
CA GLU A 89 8.08 22.53 4.05
C GLU A 89 6.88 23.33 4.54
N SER A 90 6.23 24.08 3.63
CA SER A 90 5.01 24.86 3.88
C SER A 90 4.27 25.16 2.58
N TRP A 91 3.03 25.61 2.71
CA TRP A 91 2.24 26.07 1.58
C TRP A 91 1.29 27.19 1.98
N GLU A 92 0.86 27.98 0.99
CA GLU A 92 -0.14 29.05 1.12
C GLU A 92 -1.29 28.82 0.14
N ARG A 93 -2.46 29.33 0.51
CA ARG A 93 -3.63 29.36 -0.37
C ARG A 93 -4.09 30.82 -0.52
N PRO A 94 -3.55 31.58 -1.49
CA PRO A 94 -3.98 32.95 -1.75
C PRO A 94 -5.46 33.07 -2.12
N ASP A 95 -5.98 32.03 -2.74
CA ASP A 95 -7.39 31.87 -3.09
C ASP A 95 -7.77 30.36 -3.10
N ASP A 96 -9.01 30.03 -3.42
CA ASP A 96 -9.55 28.67 -3.37
C ASP A 96 -9.12 27.75 -4.55
N LYS A 97 -8.39 28.31 -5.53
CA LYS A 97 -7.87 27.60 -6.71
C LYS A 97 -6.35 27.60 -6.82
N THR A 98 -5.67 28.35 -5.97
CA THR A 98 -4.22 28.53 -6.04
C THR A 98 -3.55 28.02 -4.77
N ILE A 99 -2.50 27.24 -4.95
CA ILE A 99 -1.61 26.82 -3.86
C ILE A 99 -0.18 27.15 -4.26
N ILE A 100 0.54 27.79 -3.35
CA ILE A 100 1.96 28.09 -3.48
C ILE A 100 2.69 27.21 -2.48
N PHE A 101 3.59 26.35 -2.98
CA PHE A 101 4.43 25.46 -2.17
C PHE A 101 5.82 26.04 -2.01
N HIS A 102 6.33 26.09 -0.79
CA HIS A 102 7.72 26.41 -0.46
C HIS A 102 8.48 25.11 -0.23
N LEU A 103 9.51 24.87 -1.03
CA LEU A 103 10.26 23.62 -1.06
C LEU A 103 11.42 23.64 -0.08
N ARG A 104 11.76 22.49 0.49
CA ARG A 104 12.97 22.29 1.28
C ARG A 104 14.20 22.49 0.42
N LYS A 105 15.18 23.19 0.96
CA LYS A 105 16.49 23.41 0.33
C LYS A 105 17.44 22.28 0.69
N GLY A 106 18.39 21.99 -0.21
CA GLY A 106 19.44 20.98 0.02
C GLY A 106 18.97 19.54 -0.05
N VAL A 107 17.73 19.26 -0.48
CA VAL A 107 17.27 17.91 -0.76
C VAL A 107 18.01 17.39 -1.99
N LYS A 108 18.64 16.22 -1.87
CA LYS A 108 19.37 15.60 -2.97
C LYS A 108 18.62 14.41 -3.53
N PHE A 109 18.70 14.23 -4.83
CA PHE A 109 18.40 12.97 -5.49
C PHE A 109 19.55 11.97 -5.31
N HIS A 110 19.29 10.69 -5.55
CA HIS A 110 20.27 9.60 -5.42
C HIS A 110 21.51 9.75 -6.32
N ASN A 111 21.41 10.54 -7.39
CA ASN A 111 22.53 10.89 -8.27
C ASN A 111 23.36 12.08 -7.79
N GLY A 112 23.00 12.69 -6.64
CA GLY A 112 23.67 13.83 -6.03
C GLY A 112 23.19 15.20 -6.49
N ASP A 113 22.33 15.30 -7.51
CA ASP A 113 21.73 16.56 -7.96
C ASP A 113 20.77 17.09 -6.89
N GLU A 114 20.74 18.40 -6.67
CA GLU A 114 19.80 19.04 -5.73
C GLU A 114 18.43 19.22 -6.38
N MET A 115 17.37 18.86 -5.67
CA MET A 115 15.98 19.07 -6.09
C MET A 115 15.63 20.56 -6.18
N LYS A 116 14.99 20.96 -7.25
CA LYS A 116 14.51 22.31 -7.53
C LYS A 116 13.01 22.33 -7.89
N ALA A 117 12.45 23.52 -7.92
CA ALA A 117 11.07 23.74 -8.35
C ALA A 117 10.78 23.28 -9.79
N SER A 118 11.81 23.27 -10.66
CA SER A 118 11.72 22.70 -12.02
C SER A 118 11.43 21.21 -12.00
N ASP A 119 12.03 20.44 -11.07
CA ASP A 119 11.77 18.99 -10.93
C ASP A 119 10.34 18.74 -10.49
N VAL A 120 9.81 19.58 -9.59
CA VAL A 120 8.40 19.51 -9.16
C VAL A 120 7.46 19.78 -10.33
N LYS A 121 7.70 20.87 -11.10
CA LYS A 121 6.91 21.18 -12.29
C LYS A 121 6.95 20.02 -13.29
N PHE A 122 8.14 19.56 -13.65
CA PHE A 122 8.34 18.40 -14.53
C PHE A 122 7.54 17.18 -14.06
N SER A 123 7.64 16.82 -12.79
CA SER A 123 6.99 15.66 -12.21
C SER A 123 5.46 15.74 -12.29
N LEU A 124 4.89 16.88 -11.91
CA LEU A 124 3.44 17.07 -11.94
C LEU A 124 2.90 17.11 -13.39
N GLU A 125 3.59 17.79 -14.31
CA GLU A 125 3.19 17.81 -15.73
C GLU A 125 3.31 16.43 -16.37
N ARG A 126 4.35 15.67 -16.03
CA ARG A 126 4.52 14.27 -16.49
C ARG A 126 3.42 13.36 -15.94
N ALA A 127 3.05 13.50 -14.66
CA ALA A 127 1.96 12.74 -14.05
C ALA A 127 0.60 13.08 -14.69
N LEU A 128 0.33 14.35 -14.99
CA LEU A 128 -0.87 14.80 -15.70
C LEU A 128 -0.98 14.19 -17.11
N ALA A 129 0.14 13.94 -17.77
CA ALA A 129 0.19 13.32 -19.09
C ALA A 129 0.18 11.79 -19.06
N ALA A 130 0.37 11.15 -17.90
CA ALA A 130 0.48 9.70 -17.75
C ALA A 130 -0.89 9.02 -17.56
N PRO A 131 -1.36 8.14 -18.48
CA PRO A 131 -2.69 7.53 -18.42
C PRO A 131 -2.98 6.77 -17.12
N GLU A 132 -1.97 6.15 -16.52
CA GLU A 132 -2.12 5.32 -15.31
C GLU A 132 -2.40 6.14 -14.04
N VAL A 133 -2.00 7.42 -14.00
CA VAL A 133 -2.05 8.23 -12.79
C VAL A 133 -2.67 9.62 -12.95
N SER A 134 -2.89 10.09 -14.19
CA SER A 134 -3.44 11.43 -14.48
C SER A 134 -4.77 11.71 -13.79
N HIS A 135 -5.58 10.69 -13.59
CA HIS A 135 -6.88 10.80 -12.93
C HIS A 135 -6.77 11.29 -11.46
N ILE A 136 -5.62 11.08 -10.79
CA ILE A 136 -5.36 11.54 -9.42
C ILE A 136 -5.22 13.06 -9.37
N LEU A 137 -4.67 13.65 -10.44
CA LEU A 137 -4.42 15.09 -10.55
C LEU A 137 -5.51 15.83 -11.37
N THR A 138 -6.64 15.17 -11.65
CA THR A 138 -7.76 15.78 -12.38
C THR A 138 -8.18 17.08 -11.72
N GLY A 139 -8.26 18.15 -12.53
CA GLY A 139 -8.62 19.50 -12.06
C GLY A 139 -7.42 20.43 -11.89
N ILE A 140 -6.19 19.96 -11.84
CA ILE A 140 -4.99 20.80 -11.96
C ILE A 140 -4.91 21.30 -13.41
N ASN A 141 -4.74 22.60 -13.59
CA ASN A 141 -4.64 23.23 -14.90
C ASN A 141 -3.38 24.09 -15.09
N GLY A 142 -2.54 24.20 -14.07
CA GLY A 142 -1.26 24.91 -14.19
C GLY A 142 -0.28 24.57 -13.09
N VAL A 143 1.00 24.48 -13.47
CA VAL A 143 2.15 24.37 -12.58
C VAL A 143 3.19 25.39 -13.02
N GLU A 144 3.50 26.35 -12.17
CA GLU A 144 4.41 27.46 -12.47
C GLU A 144 5.55 27.50 -11.46
N VAL A 145 6.77 27.62 -11.95
CA VAL A 145 7.95 27.86 -11.13
C VAL A 145 8.06 29.36 -10.87
N LEU A 146 7.98 29.77 -9.61
CA LEU A 146 8.14 31.17 -9.22
C LEU A 146 9.60 31.52 -8.94
N ASP A 147 10.33 30.60 -8.31
CA ASP A 147 11.78 30.63 -8.11
C ASP A 147 12.30 29.20 -7.91
N ASP A 148 13.60 29.02 -7.60
CA ASP A 148 14.25 27.70 -7.44
C ASP A 148 13.57 26.81 -6.41
N TYR A 149 12.83 27.37 -5.44
CA TYR A 149 12.21 26.64 -4.32
C TYR A 149 10.76 27.01 -4.08
N THR A 150 10.12 27.65 -5.05
CA THR A 150 8.72 28.04 -4.94
C THR A 150 7.94 27.61 -6.18
N VAL A 151 6.89 26.81 -5.99
CA VAL A 151 6.02 26.31 -7.06
C VAL A 151 4.59 26.74 -6.79
N LYS A 152 3.95 27.27 -7.82
CA LYS A 152 2.51 27.58 -7.81
C LYS A 152 1.75 26.48 -8.59
N VAL A 153 0.74 25.91 -7.95
CA VAL A 153 -0.21 24.98 -8.55
C VAL A 153 -1.58 25.62 -8.62
N THR A 154 -2.24 25.58 -9.78
CA THR A 154 -3.59 26.13 -9.98
C THR A 154 -4.56 25.04 -10.41
N THR A 155 -5.84 25.22 -10.04
CA THR A 155 -6.92 24.30 -10.35
C THR A 155 -8.06 25.02 -11.08
N GLU A 156 -8.78 24.28 -11.94
CA GLU A 156 -9.93 24.82 -12.69
C GLU A 156 -11.06 25.30 -11.77
N LYS A 157 -11.28 24.55 -10.69
CA LYS A 157 -12.31 24.79 -9.67
C LYS A 157 -11.70 24.61 -8.28
N PRO A 158 -12.33 25.17 -7.23
CA PRO A 158 -11.93 24.88 -5.86
C PRO A 158 -11.83 23.36 -5.63
N MET A 159 -10.68 22.92 -5.12
CA MET A 159 -10.37 21.50 -4.93
C MET A 159 -9.86 21.27 -3.50
N ALA A 160 -10.74 20.78 -2.62
CA ALA A 160 -10.40 20.58 -1.22
C ALA A 160 -9.37 19.44 -1.05
N ALA A 161 -9.49 18.37 -1.84
CA ALA A 161 -8.65 17.18 -1.75
C ALA A 161 -7.25 17.29 -2.42
N ILE A 162 -6.88 18.45 -2.96
CA ILE A 162 -5.65 18.59 -3.75
C ILE A 162 -4.39 18.19 -2.97
N LEU A 163 -4.30 18.53 -1.68
CA LEU A 163 -3.15 18.18 -0.85
C LEU A 163 -3.06 16.66 -0.63
N ASN A 164 -4.19 15.99 -0.42
CA ASN A 164 -4.25 14.54 -0.32
C ASN A 164 -3.84 13.87 -1.64
N ASN A 165 -4.26 14.42 -2.78
CA ASN A 165 -3.89 13.91 -4.09
C ASN A 165 -2.38 14.05 -4.34
N LEU A 166 -1.78 15.17 -3.92
CA LEU A 166 -0.32 15.40 -4.01
C LEU A 166 0.50 14.54 -3.02
N ALA A 167 -0.15 13.94 -2.03
CA ALA A 167 0.45 12.96 -1.12
C ALA A 167 0.35 11.51 -1.65
N HIS A 168 -0.33 11.28 -2.79
CA HIS A 168 -0.46 9.94 -3.34
C HIS A 168 0.89 9.36 -3.78
N THR A 169 1.13 8.08 -3.50
CA THR A 169 2.44 7.41 -3.72
C THR A 169 2.96 7.44 -5.16
N THR A 170 2.05 7.59 -6.13
CA THR A 170 2.42 7.73 -7.54
C THR A 170 2.73 9.17 -7.94
N ILE A 171 2.41 10.16 -7.12
CA ILE A 171 2.70 11.59 -7.39
C ILE A 171 4.03 11.96 -6.73
N ALA A 172 5.03 11.16 -7.03
CA ALA A 172 6.40 11.34 -6.55
C ALA A 172 7.12 12.45 -7.33
N ILE A 173 8.08 13.10 -6.67
CA ILE A 173 8.94 14.10 -7.32
C ILE A 173 10.17 13.40 -7.90
N LEU A 174 10.40 13.62 -9.18
CA LEU A 174 11.43 13.00 -10.00
C LEU A 174 12.51 14.01 -10.37
N SER A 175 13.76 13.56 -10.49
CA SER A 175 14.78 14.34 -11.16
C SER A 175 14.44 14.45 -12.65
N GLU A 176 14.16 15.66 -13.13
CA GLU A 176 13.91 15.93 -14.57
C GLU A 176 15.04 15.39 -15.44
N LYS A 177 16.28 15.71 -15.03
CA LYS A 177 17.50 15.29 -15.75
C LYS A 177 17.60 13.76 -15.82
N ALA A 178 17.57 13.07 -14.68
CA ALA A 178 17.73 11.61 -14.64
C ALA A 178 16.60 10.88 -15.37
N THR A 179 15.36 11.37 -15.24
CA THR A 179 14.20 10.80 -15.92
C THR A 179 14.30 10.95 -17.45
N THR A 180 14.71 12.14 -17.90
CA THR A 180 14.86 12.44 -19.33
C THR A 180 16.00 11.63 -19.95
N GLU A 181 17.15 11.54 -19.26
CA GLU A 181 18.32 10.77 -19.70
C GLU A 181 18.01 9.26 -19.77
N ALA A 182 17.26 8.71 -18.82
CA ALA A 182 16.91 7.29 -18.77
C ALA A 182 15.78 6.93 -19.77
N GLY A 183 14.88 7.87 -20.08
CA GLY A 183 13.75 7.66 -20.98
C GLY A 183 12.87 6.46 -20.52
N GLU A 184 12.55 5.55 -21.43
CA GLU A 184 11.73 4.37 -21.16
C GLU A 184 12.35 3.39 -20.14
N LYS A 185 13.65 3.49 -19.88
CA LYS A 185 14.35 2.64 -18.90
C LYS A 185 14.32 3.19 -17.48
N PHE A 186 13.71 4.36 -17.27
CA PHE A 186 13.66 4.98 -15.94
C PHE A 186 13.07 4.05 -14.87
N GLY A 187 12.02 3.31 -15.20
CA GLY A 187 11.40 2.34 -14.29
C GLY A 187 12.26 1.11 -13.96
N GLN A 188 13.38 0.91 -14.64
CA GLN A 188 14.33 -0.18 -14.38
C GLN A 188 15.58 0.30 -13.62
N ASN A 189 15.86 1.61 -13.65
CA ASN A 189 16.97 2.25 -12.96
C ASN A 189 16.49 3.57 -12.36
N PRO A 190 15.61 3.52 -11.35
CA PRO A 190 14.99 4.71 -10.79
C PRO A 190 16.00 5.57 -10.01
N VAL A 191 15.84 6.89 -10.11
CA VAL A 191 16.55 7.89 -9.33
C VAL A 191 15.51 8.74 -8.61
N GLY A 192 15.45 8.63 -7.30
CA GLY A 192 14.55 9.37 -6.43
C GLY A 192 15.31 10.19 -5.38
N SER A 193 14.57 10.72 -4.40
CA SER A 193 15.08 11.47 -3.25
C SER A 193 14.80 10.77 -1.91
N GLY A 194 14.21 9.57 -1.94
CA GLY A 194 13.78 8.83 -0.76
C GLY A 194 14.93 8.20 0.04
N PRO A 195 14.60 7.54 1.17
CA PRO A 195 15.61 7.02 2.10
C PRO A 195 16.45 5.87 1.56
N TYR A 196 16.02 5.21 0.48
CA TYR A 196 16.76 4.10 -0.13
C TYR A 196 16.97 4.31 -1.62
N LYS A 197 18.19 3.97 -2.09
CA LYS A 197 18.57 3.95 -3.51
C LYS A 197 18.35 2.58 -4.11
N PHE A 198 18.02 2.56 -5.39
CA PHE A 198 17.91 1.33 -6.17
C PHE A 198 19.30 0.69 -6.42
N VAL A 199 19.39 -0.61 -6.22
CA VAL A 199 20.59 -1.42 -6.51
C VAL A 199 20.34 -2.36 -7.68
N SER A 200 19.27 -3.17 -7.60
CA SER A 200 18.98 -4.16 -8.65
C SER A 200 17.53 -4.63 -8.62
N TRP A 201 17.06 -5.08 -9.76
CA TRP A 201 15.78 -5.76 -9.91
C TRP A 201 15.94 -7.03 -10.73
N GLN A 202 15.71 -8.17 -10.11
CA GLN A 202 15.58 -9.47 -10.76
C GLN A 202 14.09 -9.75 -10.92
N SER A 203 13.56 -9.50 -12.11
CA SER A 203 12.13 -9.63 -12.39
C SER A 203 11.60 -11.01 -12.01
N GLY A 204 10.47 -11.02 -11.31
CA GLY A 204 9.84 -12.23 -10.77
C GLY A 204 10.45 -12.76 -9.48
N ASP A 205 11.58 -12.23 -9.01
CA ASP A 205 12.25 -12.68 -7.79
C ASP A 205 12.37 -11.57 -6.73
N ARG A 206 13.15 -10.52 -7.00
CA ARG A 206 13.43 -9.50 -5.99
C ARG A 206 13.83 -8.13 -6.52
N VAL A 207 13.59 -7.11 -5.70
CA VAL A 207 14.18 -5.77 -5.82
C VAL A 207 15.07 -5.53 -4.59
N THR A 208 16.28 -5.05 -4.82
CA THR A 208 17.25 -4.72 -3.77
C THR A 208 17.48 -3.22 -3.74
N LEU A 209 17.44 -2.67 -2.54
CA LEU A 209 17.67 -1.25 -2.26
C LEU A 209 18.79 -1.12 -1.21
N GLU A 210 19.53 -0.01 -1.24
CA GLU A 210 20.51 0.36 -0.20
C GLU A 210 20.15 1.70 0.42
N ALA A 211 20.47 1.93 1.69
CA ALA A 211 20.26 3.20 2.37
C ALA A 211 20.96 4.35 1.65
N PHE A 212 20.31 5.52 1.61
CA PHE A 212 20.87 6.75 1.07
C PHE A 212 21.45 7.59 2.21
N PRO A 213 22.80 7.66 2.36
CA PRO A 213 23.43 8.36 3.49
C PRO A 213 23.14 9.86 3.53
N GLU A 214 22.86 10.49 2.35
CA GLU A 214 22.55 11.90 2.25
C GLU A 214 21.05 12.21 2.24
N TYR A 215 20.22 11.26 2.75
CA TYR A 215 18.78 11.47 2.85
C TYR A 215 18.48 12.66 3.77
N TRP A 216 17.62 13.56 3.34
CA TRP A 216 17.37 14.84 4.02
C TRP A 216 16.75 14.70 5.44
N GLN A 217 16.12 13.57 5.74
CA GLN A 217 15.65 13.24 7.11
C GLN A 217 16.67 12.44 7.92
N GLY A 218 17.86 12.20 7.41
CA GLY A 218 18.90 11.37 8.01
C GLY A 218 18.95 9.96 7.42
N GLU A 219 20.10 9.31 7.53
CA GLU A 219 20.33 7.97 6.99
C GLU A 219 19.40 6.94 7.68
N ALA A 220 18.81 6.07 6.86
CA ALA A 220 17.97 4.99 7.35
C ALA A 220 18.79 4.00 8.23
N PRO A 221 18.21 3.51 9.35
CA PRO A 221 18.95 2.66 10.30
C PRO A 221 19.31 1.27 9.75
N VAL A 222 18.58 0.77 8.75
CA VAL A 222 18.83 -0.49 8.07
C VAL A 222 19.54 -0.22 6.76
N LYS A 223 20.68 -0.86 6.51
CA LYS A 223 21.51 -0.55 5.33
C LYS A 223 20.94 -1.06 4.01
N ASN A 224 20.28 -2.21 4.03
CA ASN A 224 19.76 -2.84 2.83
C ASN A 224 18.30 -3.28 3.03
N VAL A 225 17.49 -3.13 2.00
CA VAL A 225 16.12 -3.64 1.96
C VAL A 225 15.96 -4.50 0.71
N VAL A 226 15.43 -5.71 0.88
CA VAL A 226 15.16 -6.65 -0.20
C VAL A 226 13.68 -6.95 -0.23
N PHE A 227 13.00 -6.55 -1.30
CA PHE A 227 11.61 -6.95 -1.56
C PHE A 227 11.61 -8.23 -2.39
N ARG A 228 11.08 -9.32 -1.83
CA ARG A 228 10.94 -10.62 -2.51
C ARG A 228 9.53 -10.80 -3.03
N ASN A 229 9.44 -11.31 -4.26
CA ASN A 229 8.19 -11.76 -4.83
C ASN A 229 7.95 -13.24 -4.49
N ILE A 230 7.04 -13.52 -3.57
CA ILE A 230 6.66 -14.88 -3.18
C ILE A 230 5.12 -14.97 -3.29
N VAL A 231 4.64 -15.53 -4.39
CA VAL A 231 3.21 -15.55 -4.74
C VAL A 231 2.39 -16.31 -3.71
N GLU A 232 2.87 -17.50 -3.32
CA GLU A 232 2.15 -18.37 -2.38
C GLU A 232 2.24 -17.85 -0.94
N GLU A 233 1.08 -17.58 -0.32
CA GLU A 233 0.99 -17.02 1.04
C GLU A 233 1.66 -17.91 2.07
N THR A 234 1.39 -19.23 2.03
CA THR A 234 1.98 -20.20 2.97
C THR A 234 3.51 -20.21 2.90
N ASN A 235 4.12 -20.00 1.73
CA ASN A 235 5.56 -19.88 1.61
C ASN A 235 6.10 -18.59 2.26
N ARG A 236 5.34 -17.48 2.21
CA ARG A 236 5.70 -16.26 2.94
C ARG A 236 5.63 -16.49 4.44
N THR A 237 4.58 -17.15 4.93
CA THR A 237 4.42 -17.50 6.35
C THR A 237 5.55 -18.39 6.84
N ILE A 238 5.91 -19.45 6.10
CA ILE A 238 7.03 -20.32 6.43
C ILE A 238 8.35 -19.52 6.45
N GLY A 239 8.60 -18.66 5.47
CA GLY A 239 9.79 -17.83 5.42
C GLY A 239 9.92 -16.89 6.63
N LEU A 240 8.80 -16.34 7.12
CA LEU A 240 8.75 -15.52 8.34
C LEU A 240 9.05 -16.38 9.58
N GLU A 241 8.43 -17.55 9.71
CA GLU A 241 8.62 -18.45 10.85
C GLU A 241 10.05 -18.98 10.97
N THR A 242 10.73 -19.18 9.84
CA THR A 242 12.12 -19.66 9.78
C THR A 242 13.15 -18.54 9.89
N GLY A 243 12.72 -17.26 9.87
CA GLY A 243 13.61 -16.09 9.90
C GLY A 243 14.31 -15.79 8.57
N GLU A 244 13.87 -16.41 7.45
CA GLU A 244 14.31 -16.04 6.10
C GLU A 244 13.75 -14.69 5.69
N LEU A 245 12.52 -14.38 6.17
CA LEU A 245 11.81 -13.13 5.95
C LEU A 245 11.64 -12.39 7.27
N ASP A 246 11.66 -11.07 7.22
CA ASP A 246 11.44 -10.19 8.37
C ASP A 246 10.04 -9.58 8.39
N ILE A 247 9.49 -9.28 7.21
CA ILE A 247 8.16 -8.73 7.04
C ILE A 247 7.46 -9.45 5.89
N ILE A 248 6.19 -9.77 6.08
CA ILE A 248 5.35 -10.30 5.00
C ILE A 248 4.06 -9.49 4.88
N TYR A 249 3.63 -9.28 3.64
CA TYR A 249 2.37 -8.61 3.32
C TYR A 249 1.27 -9.59 2.92
N ASP A 250 0.03 -9.12 3.02
CA ASP A 250 -1.16 -9.77 2.46
C ASP A 250 -1.39 -11.17 3.07
N ILE A 251 -1.43 -11.23 4.42
CA ILE A 251 -1.68 -12.44 5.20
C ILE A 251 -3.19 -12.58 5.39
N GLN A 252 -3.76 -13.76 5.14
CA GLN A 252 -5.18 -14.04 5.28
C GLN A 252 -5.44 -15.41 5.94
N GLY A 253 -6.70 -15.68 6.23
CA GLY A 253 -7.15 -16.99 6.63
C GLY A 253 -6.50 -17.59 7.87
N MET A 254 -6.14 -18.87 7.78
CA MET A 254 -5.55 -19.63 8.90
C MET A 254 -4.14 -19.17 9.24
N ASP A 255 -3.34 -18.73 8.27
CA ASP A 255 -1.99 -18.23 8.48
C ASP A 255 -2.02 -16.96 9.33
N LYS A 256 -2.99 -16.07 9.12
CA LYS A 256 -3.22 -14.89 9.97
C LYS A 256 -3.50 -15.27 11.42
N THR A 257 -4.40 -16.22 11.67
CA THR A 257 -4.74 -16.70 13.02
C THR A 257 -3.51 -17.29 13.70
N LYS A 258 -2.77 -18.13 12.99
CA LYS A 258 -1.55 -18.76 13.48
C LYS A 258 -0.48 -17.73 13.90
N LEU A 259 -0.23 -16.73 13.07
CA LEU A 259 0.76 -15.68 13.37
C LEU A 259 0.31 -14.73 14.48
N LYS A 260 -1.00 -14.48 14.60
CA LYS A 260 -1.56 -13.65 15.67
C LYS A 260 -1.37 -14.26 17.06
N ASP A 261 -1.43 -15.60 17.15
CA ASP A 261 -1.30 -16.34 18.40
C ASP A 261 0.17 -16.64 18.76
N ASP A 262 1.14 -16.28 17.92
CA ASP A 262 2.57 -16.49 18.12
C ASP A 262 3.27 -15.21 18.58
N GLU A 263 3.69 -15.18 19.85
CA GLU A 263 4.35 -14.02 20.49
C GLU A 263 5.67 -13.57 19.81
N ARG A 264 6.23 -14.37 18.91
CA ARG A 264 7.42 -14.00 18.14
C ARG A 264 7.13 -12.93 17.08
N PHE A 265 5.86 -12.75 16.71
CA PHE A 265 5.47 -11.89 15.60
C PHE A 265 4.54 -10.77 16.06
N VAL A 266 4.58 -9.67 15.33
CA VAL A 266 3.64 -8.56 15.49
C VAL A 266 2.76 -8.53 14.24
N LEU A 267 1.45 -8.79 14.43
CA LEU A 267 0.46 -8.64 13.38
C LEU A 267 -0.04 -7.20 13.36
N ILE A 268 0.22 -6.48 12.27
CA ILE A 268 -0.31 -5.13 12.05
C ILE A 268 -1.54 -5.25 11.16
N GLU A 269 -2.69 -4.91 11.72
CA GLU A 269 -3.97 -4.86 11.02
C GLU A 269 -4.50 -3.43 11.02
N GLY A 270 -5.05 -3.03 9.90
CA GLY A 270 -5.70 -1.72 9.80
C GLY A 270 -6.83 -1.73 8.79
N PRO A 271 -7.79 -0.79 8.92
CA PRO A 271 -8.84 -0.64 7.93
C PRO A 271 -8.23 -0.24 6.59
N GLN A 272 -8.60 -0.96 5.54
CA GLN A 272 -8.22 -0.63 4.18
C GLN A 272 -9.15 0.45 3.63
N VAL A 273 -8.60 1.37 2.84
CA VAL A 273 -9.39 2.35 2.07
C VAL A 273 -9.95 1.74 0.76
N SER A 274 -10.14 0.42 0.75
CA SER A 274 -10.65 -0.34 -0.39
C SER A 274 -12.06 -0.86 -0.14
N MET A 275 -12.82 -1.02 -1.22
CA MET A 275 -14.19 -1.49 -1.17
C MET A 275 -14.43 -2.55 -2.24
N THR A 276 -15.15 -3.60 -1.86
CA THR A 276 -15.72 -4.56 -2.82
C THR A 276 -17.16 -4.14 -3.13
N TYR A 277 -17.50 -4.04 -4.41
CA TYR A 277 -18.82 -3.59 -4.86
C TYR A 277 -19.36 -4.42 -6.01
N LEU A 278 -20.69 -4.44 -6.14
CA LEU A 278 -21.41 -4.91 -7.31
C LEU A 278 -21.76 -3.72 -8.20
N GLY A 279 -21.15 -3.63 -9.38
CA GLY A 279 -21.40 -2.53 -10.32
C GLY A 279 -22.49 -2.83 -11.32
N PHE A 280 -23.32 -1.83 -11.65
CA PHE A 280 -24.35 -1.93 -12.65
C PHE A 280 -23.98 -1.20 -13.94
N ASN A 281 -24.24 -1.81 -15.10
CA ASN A 281 -24.21 -1.08 -16.35
C ASN A 281 -25.51 -0.30 -16.53
N MET A 282 -25.54 0.92 -16.00
CA MET A 282 -26.72 1.81 -16.04
C MET A 282 -27.15 2.28 -17.44
N LYS A 283 -26.35 2.01 -18.49
CA LYS A 283 -26.71 2.26 -19.88
C LYS A 283 -27.47 1.11 -20.52
N LYS A 284 -27.72 0.02 -19.79
CA LYS A 284 -28.32 -1.21 -20.27
C LYS A 284 -29.52 -1.60 -19.40
N ALA A 285 -30.69 -1.78 -20.04
CA ALA A 285 -31.87 -2.33 -19.35
C ALA A 285 -31.57 -3.74 -18.82
N PRO A 286 -32.13 -4.10 -17.64
CA PRO A 286 -33.03 -3.32 -16.82
C PRO A 286 -32.33 -2.43 -15.78
N TYR A 287 -30.99 -2.33 -15.80
CA TYR A 287 -30.19 -1.64 -14.78
C TYR A 287 -30.23 -0.11 -14.90
N ASP A 288 -30.79 0.45 -15.96
CA ASP A 288 -31.11 1.87 -16.13
C ASP A 288 -32.24 2.31 -15.19
N ASN A 289 -33.13 1.38 -14.80
CA ASN A 289 -34.19 1.64 -13.83
C ASN A 289 -33.65 1.65 -12.38
N PRO A 290 -33.79 2.77 -11.62
CA PRO A 290 -33.32 2.84 -10.24
C PRO A 290 -34.00 1.83 -9.30
N LYS A 291 -35.30 1.50 -9.51
CA LYS A 291 -36.02 0.51 -8.69
C LYS A 291 -35.42 -0.89 -8.80
N VAL A 292 -34.92 -1.27 -9.98
CA VAL A 292 -34.23 -2.55 -10.17
C VAL A 292 -32.93 -2.58 -9.38
N ARG A 293 -32.15 -1.51 -9.38
CA ARG A 293 -30.90 -1.43 -8.60
C ARG A 293 -31.17 -1.45 -7.10
N GLU A 294 -32.20 -0.73 -6.67
CA GLU A 294 -32.65 -0.70 -5.27
C GLU A 294 -33.15 -2.09 -4.81
N ALA A 295 -33.94 -2.77 -5.62
CA ALA A 295 -34.39 -4.16 -5.36
C ALA A 295 -33.21 -5.13 -5.14
N ILE A 296 -32.22 -5.06 -6.03
CA ILE A 296 -31.01 -5.87 -5.91
C ILE A 296 -30.27 -5.53 -4.60
N SER A 297 -30.20 -4.26 -4.22
CA SER A 297 -29.55 -3.85 -2.96
C SER A 297 -30.27 -4.40 -1.72
N TYR A 298 -31.60 -4.43 -1.72
CA TYR A 298 -32.39 -5.05 -0.63
C TYR A 298 -32.35 -6.59 -0.63
N ALA A 299 -31.99 -7.24 -1.73
CA ALA A 299 -31.87 -8.68 -1.79
C ALA A 299 -30.56 -9.21 -1.20
N ILE A 300 -29.56 -8.34 -0.99
CA ILE A 300 -28.21 -8.75 -0.58
C ILE A 300 -28.04 -8.58 0.92
N ASP A 301 -27.62 -9.69 1.60
CA ASP A 301 -27.02 -9.66 2.92
C ASP A 301 -25.50 -9.71 2.79
N GLN A 302 -24.81 -8.66 3.25
CA GLN A 302 -23.35 -8.56 3.18
C GLN A 302 -22.64 -9.44 4.21
N LYS A 303 -23.31 -9.74 5.35
CA LYS A 303 -22.67 -10.46 6.45
C LYS A 303 -22.20 -11.88 6.09
N PRO A 304 -22.99 -12.75 5.43
CA PRO A 304 -22.50 -14.06 5.00
C PRO A 304 -21.31 -13.99 4.06
N ILE A 305 -21.23 -12.95 3.22
CA ILE A 305 -20.08 -12.74 2.33
C ILE A 305 -18.84 -12.44 3.16
N ILE A 306 -18.93 -11.53 4.13
CA ILE A 306 -17.83 -11.17 5.01
C ILE A 306 -17.36 -12.38 5.82
N ASP A 307 -18.28 -13.08 6.45
CA ASP A 307 -17.96 -14.21 7.32
C ASP A 307 -17.34 -15.39 6.56
N THR A 308 -17.83 -15.68 5.34
CA THR A 308 -17.43 -16.89 4.59
C THR A 308 -16.26 -16.62 3.65
N VAL A 309 -16.30 -15.54 2.89
CA VAL A 309 -15.31 -15.25 1.84
C VAL A 309 -14.13 -14.47 2.40
N PHE A 310 -14.42 -13.51 3.28
CA PHE A 310 -13.38 -12.67 3.89
C PHE A 310 -12.97 -13.16 5.29
N LEU A 311 -13.52 -14.28 5.77
CA LEU A 311 -13.21 -14.89 7.07
C LEU A 311 -13.33 -13.89 8.24
N GLY A 312 -14.34 -13.02 8.17
CA GLY A 312 -14.58 -11.96 9.14
C GLY A 312 -13.69 -10.72 8.98
N ALA A 313 -12.82 -10.69 8.00
CA ALA A 313 -11.97 -9.53 7.74
C ALA A 313 -12.69 -8.49 6.85
N GLY A 314 -13.41 -7.58 7.47
CA GLY A 314 -14.14 -6.51 6.79
C GLY A 314 -15.41 -6.11 7.52
N GLU A 315 -16.02 -5.05 7.03
CA GLU A 315 -17.27 -4.50 7.57
C GLU A 315 -18.30 -4.28 6.45
N PRO A 316 -19.62 -4.38 6.75
CA PRO A 316 -20.65 -4.06 5.79
C PRO A 316 -20.51 -2.60 5.31
N ALA A 317 -20.35 -2.42 4.00
CA ALA A 317 -20.23 -1.10 3.40
C ALA A 317 -21.59 -0.43 3.22
N ASN A 318 -21.70 0.83 3.61
CA ASN A 318 -22.87 1.68 3.44
C ASN A 318 -22.61 2.96 2.63
N SER A 319 -21.36 3.16 2.18
CA SER A 319 -20.92 4.28 1.36
C SER A 319 -20.01 3.78 0.25
N ILE A 320 -19.78 4.60 -0.76
CA ILE A 320 -18.85 4.29 -1.87
C ILE A 320 -17.38 4.48 -1.48
N ILE A 321 -17.12 5.02 -0.30
CA ILE A 321 -15.77 5.20 0.28
C ILE A 321 -15.78 4.67 1.72
N GLY A 322 -14.63 4.24 2.21
CA GLY A 322 -14.49 3.72 3.57
C GLY A 322 -14.48 4.81 4.64
N PRO A 323 -14.74 4.45 5.91
CA PRO A 323 -14.85 5.42 7.01
C PRO A 323 -13.58 6.24 7.26
N ASN A 324 -12.42 5.75 6.86
CA ASN A 324 -11.14 6.46 7.01
C ASN A 324 -10.76 7.31 5.80
N VAL A 325 -11.64 7.42 4.80
CA VAL A 325 -11.42 8.29 3.65
C VAL A 325 -12.06 9.65 3.90
N TRP A 326 -11.30 10.71 3.70
CA TRP A 326 -11.83 12.08 3.83
C TRP A 326 -13.06 12.28 2.93
N GLY A 327 -14.13 12.84 3.48
CA GLY A 327 -15.40 12.99 2.80
C GLY A 327 -16.36 11.80 2.98
N TYR A 328 -15.98 10.77 3.77
CA TYR A 328 -16.90 9.71 4.15
C TYR A 328 -18.14 10.29 4.86
N ALA A 329 -19.30 9.77 4.51
CA ALA A 329 -20.53 9.99 5.24
C ALA A 329 -21.20 8.64 5.51
N ASP A 330 -21.65 8.46 6.74
CA ASP A 330 -22.47 7.29 7.10
C ASP A 330 -23.88 7.53 6.53
N VAL A 331 -24.23 6.79 5.49
CA VAL A 331 -25.52 6.86 4.84
C VAL A 331 -26.41 5.69 5.23
N GLU A 332 -27.71 5.81 4.99
CA GLU A 332 -28.66 4.75 5.30
C GLU A 332 -28.28 3.43 4.64
N LYS A 333 -28.25 2.36 5.44
CA LYS A 333 -27.88 1.01 4.99
C LYS A 333 -29.06 0.30 4.36
N TYR A 334 -28.81 -0.38 3.24
CA TYR A 334 -29.74 -1.38 2.76
C TYR A 334 -29.62 -2.63 3.68
N THR A 335 -30.65 -2.90 4.45
CA THR A 335 -30.79 -4.16 5.19
C THR A 335 -31.59 -5.12 4.32
N GLN A 336 -31.20 -6.40 4.27
CA GLN A 336 -31.88 -7.38 3.44
C GLN A 336 -33.40 -7.42 3.75
N ASP A 337 -34.19 -7.24 2.70
CA ASP A 337 -35.65 -7.32 2.71
C ASP A 337 -36.14 -7.87 1.37
N ILE A 338 -36.36 -9.19 1.34
CA ILE A 338 -36.73 -9.90 0.11
C ILE A 338 -38.12 -9.51 -0.38
N GLU A 339 -39.05 -9.24 0.52
CA GLU A 339 -40.42 -8.87 0.12
C GLU A 339 -40.42 -7.46 -0.49
N LYS A 340 -39.68 -6.52 0.09
CA LYS A 340 -39.47 -5.20 -0.49
C LYS A 340 -38.77 -5.27 -1.84
N ALA A 341 -37.75 -6.12 -1.97
CA ALA A 341 -37.03 -6.34 -3.22
C ALA A 341 -37.99 -6.82 -4.34
N LYS A 342 -38.85 -7.82 -4.05
CA LYS A 342 -39.86 -8.32 -5.00
C LYS A 342 -40.89 -7.24 -5.37
N ALA A 343 -41.37 -6.46 -4.40
CA ALA A 343 -42.28 -5.37 -4.66
C ALA A 343 -41.68 -4.32 -5.61
N LEU A 344 -40.42 -3.92 -5.39
CA LEU A 344 -39.72 -2.99 -6.26
C LEU A 344 -39.50 -3.54 -7.68
N LEU A 345 -39.21 -4.84 -7.82
CA LEU A 345 -39.11 -5.49 -9.13
C LEU A 345 -40.46 -5.51 -9.84
N ALA A 346 -41.55 -5.84 -9.14
CA ALA A 346 -42.89 -5.81 -9.71
C ALA A 346 -43.27 -4.37 -10.19
N GLU A 347 -42.99 -3.35 -9.39
CA GLU A 347 -43.19 -1.94 -9.78
C GLU A 347 -42.31 -1.54 -10.98
N ALA A 348 -41.14 -2.17 -11.15
CA ALA A 348 -40.25 -1.96 -12.28
C ALA A 348 -40.66 -2.74 -13.55
N GLY A 349 -41.74 -3.56 -13.48
CA GLY A 349 -42.24 -4.38 -14.59
C GLY A 349 -41.66 -5.80 -14.65
N PHE A 350 -41.03 -6.27 -13.55
CA PHE A 350 -40.44 -7.59 -13.44
C PHE A 350 -41.00 -8.37 -12.24
N PRO A 351 -42.32 -8.70 -12.19
CA PRO A 351 -42.96 -9.37 -11.05
C PRO A 351 -42.43 -10.80 -10.81
N ASP A 352 -41.88 -11.43 -11.85
CA ASP A 352 -41.32 -12.79 -11.79
C ASP A 352 -39.78 -12.76 -11.88
N GLY A 353 -39.18 -11.60 -11.60
CA GLY A 353 -37.72 -11.38 -11.74
C GLY A 353 -37.24 -11.37 -13.21
N PHE A 354 -35.94 -11.49 -13.42
CA PHE A 354 -35.33 -11.54 -14.74
C PHE A 354 -33.99 -12.30 -14.72
N LYS A 355 -33.52 -12.74 -15.88
CA LYS A 355 -32.21 -13.39 -16.03
C LYS A 355 -31.10 -12.37 -16.09
N ALA A 356 -30.15 -12.48 -15.20
CA ALA A 356 -28.96 -11.63 -15.10
C ALA A 356 -27.65 -12.43 -15.23
N LYS A 357 -26.56 -11.73 -15.52
CA LYS A 357 -25.19 -12.29 -15.49
C LYS A 357 -24.29 -11.40 -14.66
N ILE A 358 -23.54 -12.00 -13.73
CA ILE A 358 -22.46 -11.36 -12.99
C ILE A 358 -21.14 -11.67 -13.70
N TRP A 359 -20.32 -10.67 -13.94
CA TRP A 359 -18.98 -10.82 -14.51
C TRP A 359 -17.96 -10.58 -13.42
N VAL A 360 -17.00 -11.50 -13.28
CA VAL A 360 -15.86 -11.41 -12.36
C VAL A 360 -14.59 -11.81 -13.11
N ASN A 361 -13.44 -11.38 -12.64
CA ASN A 361 -12.15 -11.87 -13.11
C ASN A 361 -11.78 -13.20 -12.40
N ASP A 362 -10.59 -13.73 -12.69
CA ASP A 362 -10.12 -15.02 -12.15
C ASP A 362 -9.75 -15.01 -10.65
N ASN A 363 -9.97 -13.88 -9.95
CA ASN A 363 -9.71 -13.80 -8.52
C ASN A 363 -10.67 -14.71 -7.73
N PRO A 364 -10.16 -15.66 -6.90
CA PRO A 364 -10.98 -16.61 -6.15
C PRO A 364 -11.99 -15.92 -5.23
N VAL A 365 -11.59 -14.90 -4.48
CA VAL A 365 -12.45 -14.14 -3.57
C VAL A 365 -13.66 -13.54 -4.30
N ARG A 366 -13.45 -12.99 -5.51
CA ARG A 366 -14.54 -12.43 -6.33
C ARG A 366 -15.46 -13.52 -6.88
N ARG A 367 -14.92 -14.69 -7.25
CA ARG A 367 -15.74 -15.83 -7.69
C ARG A 367 -16.63 -16.35 -6.57
N ASP A 368 -16.06 -16.54 -5.37
CA ASP A 368 -16.80 -17.02 -4.21
C ASP A 368 -17.87 -16.02 -3.77
N THR A 369 -17.54 -14.72 -3.77
CA THR A 369 -18.51 -13.64 -3.58
C THR A 369 -19.66 -13.74 -4.59
N ALA A 370 -19.36 -13.94 -5.87
CA ALA A 370 -20.38 -14.03 -6.91
C ALA A 370 -21.30 -15.25 -6.75
N VAL A 371 -20.80 -16.38 -6.22
CA VAL A 371 -21.60 -17.57 -5.92
C VAL A 371 -22.62 -17.26 -4.81
N ILE A 372 -22.21 -16.59 -3.73
CA ILE A 372 -23.14 -16.21 -2.66
C ILE A 372 -24.17 -15.19 -3.18
N LEU A 373 -23.75 -14.19 -3.95
CA LEU A 373 -24.66 -13.23 -4.58
C LEU A 373 -25.67 -13.93 -5.51
N GLN A 374 -25.22 -14.91 -6.29
CA GLN A 374 -26.11 -15.69 -7.15
C GLN A 374 -27.19 -16.40 -6.35
N ASP A 375 -26.85 -16.98 -5.19
CA ASP A 375 -27.80 -17.70 -4.35
C ASP A 375 -28.79 -16.73 -3.69
N GLN A 376 -28.35 -15.61 -3.17
CA GLN A 376 -29.22 -14.59 -2.59
C GLN A 376 -30.18 -14.00 -3.64
N LEU A 377 -29.69 -13.66 -4.84
CA LEU A 377 -30.49 -13.06 -5.92
C LEU A 377 -31.50 -14.03 -6.58
N LYS A 378 -31.35 -15.33 -6.39
CA LYS A 378 -32.39 -16.32 -6.81
C LYS A 378 -33.72 -16.14 -6.10
N GLN A 379 -33.74 -15.43 -4.99
CA GLN A 379 -34.95 -15.26 -4.16
C GLN A 379 -35.87 -14.20 -4.75
N ILE A 380 -35.39 -13.39 -5.68
CA ILE A 380 -36.13 -12.30 -6.31
C ILE A 380 -36.17 -12.46 -7.83
#